data_f6bc2a17e7661fed6eb80ad91d7a9d44
#
_entry.id   f6bc2a17e7661fed6eb80ad91d7a9d44
#
_cell.length_a   1.000
_cell.length_b   1.000
_cell.length_c   1.000
_cell.angle_alpha   90.00
_cell.angle_beta   90.00
_cell.angle_gamma   90.00
#
_symmetry.space_group_name_H-M   'P 1'
#
loop_
_entity.id
_entity.type
_entity.pdbx_description
1 polymer ?
#
loop_
_entity_poly.entity_id
_entity_poly.type
_entity_poly.pdbx_seq_one_letter_code
_entity_poly.pdbx_strand_id
1 'polypeptide(L)'
;MSIKIKYQKGLLRNMGIFDFKFIWLGQTVCRYNVPLDIFNVLNGIYETNFINLPDAHKQLAGKIAKENSLFFGGAANPRMHKHNTLPPYVLNWFESVFKHYLDFNKIHPYKLRMNSIWINEMKAGEYNPIHIHQGTIYTGLSSVMMLKLPKDMGPEYAREDVPMNGKLQILGAAGGQFVKSDYGPIANERDFYIFTYEMRHCVYPHTNPNAVRRTLAANMDVEYNPVGTRTAG
;
A
#
# COMPACT_ATOMS: atom_id res chain seq x y z
N MET A 1 -25.82 -0.48 -2.94
CA MET A 1 -26.34 -1.80 -2.55
C MET A 1 -25.30 -2.47 -1.64
N SER A 2 -25.56 -2.58 -0.35
CA SER A 2 -24.63 -3.19 0.61
C SER A 2 -24.88 -4.71 0.63
N ILE A 3 -23.94 -5.47 0.04
CA ILE A 3 -23.99 -6.93 0.12
C ILE A 3 -23.50 -7.31 1.52
N LYS A 4 -24.42 -7.69 2.42
CA LYS A 4 -24.09 -8.35 3.69
C LYS A 4 -23.66 -9.78 3.37
N ILE A 5 -22.34 -10.01 3.20
CA ILE A 5 -21.82 -11.37 3.14
C ILE A 5 -21.91 -11.95 4.56
N LYS A 6 -22.75 -12.97 4.73
CA LYS A 6 -22.78 -13.76 5.97
C LYS A 6 -21.51 -14.60 6.02
N TYR A 7 -20.53 -14.17 6.81
CA TYR A 7 -19.35 -14.98 7.09
C TYR A 7 -19.72 -16.23 7.90
N GLN A 8 -19.23 -17.38 7.46
CA GLN A 8 -19.29 -18.58 8.30
C GLN A 8 -18.44 -18.35 9.56
N LYS A 9 -19.06 -18.42 10.72
CA LYS A 9 -18.45 -18.20 12.05
C LYS A 9 -17.19 -19.02 12.35
N GLY A 10 -16.86 -20.00 11.52
CA GLY A 10 -15.69 -20.87 11.71
C GLY A 10 -14.37 -20.34 11.17
N LEU A 11 -14.38 -19.42 10.18
CA LEU A 11 -13.15 -18.93 9.54
C LEU A 11 -12.45 -17.81 10.34
N LEU A 12 -13.16 -17.16 11.28
CA LEU A 12 -12.66 -15.99 12.00
C LEU A 12 -11.85 -16.31 13.26
N ARG A 13 -11.72 -17.58 13.65
CA ARG A 13 -11.12 -17.94 14.96
C ARG A 13 -9.60 -17.73 15.08
N ASN A 14 -8.88 -17.52 13.98
CA ASN A 14 -7.42 -17.32 13.98
C ASN A 14 -6.93 -16.10 13.15
N MET A 15 -7.84 -15.28 12.65
CA MET A 15 -7.49 -14.05 11.95
C MET A 15 -7.48 -12.93 12.97
N GLY A 16 -6.35 -12.26 13.15
CA GLY A 16 -6.25 -11.08 14.00
C GLY A 16 -7.39 -10.10 13.70
N ILE A 17 -7.82 -9.33 14.70
CA ILE A 17 -8.91 -8.35 14.53
C ILE A 17 -8.37 -7.20 13.69
N PHE A 18 -8.55 -7.29 12.37
CA PHE A 18 -8.25 -6.20 11.43
C PHE A 18 -9.55 -5.47 11.07
N ASP A 19 -9.55 -4.16 11.19
CA ASP A 19 -10.58 -3.32 10.60
C ASP A 19 -10.25 -3.14 9.12
N PHE A 20 -10.95 -3.86 8.24
CA PHE A 20 -10.71 -3.84 6.80
C PHE A 20 -12.01 -3.74 5.99
N LYS A 21 -11.89 -3.17 4.80
CA LYS A 21 -12.96 -3.13 3.79
C LYS A 21 -12.49 -3.86 2.54
N PHE A 22 -13.25 -4.84 2.11
CA PHE A 22 -13.06 -5.56 0.86
C PHE A 22 -13.67 -4.79 -0.31
N ILE A 23 -12.92 -4.64 -1.39
CA ILE A 23 -13.36 -3.97 -2.62
C ILE A 23 -12.94 -4.84 -3.79
N TRP A 24 -13.93 -5.30 -4.53
CA TRP A 24 -13.74 -6.18 -5.68
C TRP A 24 -13.60 -5.37 -6.98
N LEU A 25 -12.47 -5.52 -7.67
CA LEU A 25 -12.20 -4.91 -8.98
C LEU A 25 -11.89 -5.95 -10.06
N GLY A 26 -12.30 -7.21 -9.88
CA GLY A 26 -11.76 -8.35 -10.62
C GLY A 26 -10.42 -8.82 -10.06
N GLN A 27 -9.59 -7.87 -9.60
CA GLN A 27 -8.48 -8.04 -8.66
C GLN A 27 -8.92 -7.49 -7.30
N THR A 28 -8.25 -7.89 -6.23
CA THR A 28 -8.65 -7.51 -4.86
C THR A 28 -7.82 -6.35 -4.34
N VAL A 29 -8.51 -5.35 -3.81
CA VAL A 29 -7.92 -4.32 -2.95
C VAL A 29 -8.54 -4.43 -1.57
N CYS A 30 -7.72 -4.62 -0.55
CA CYS A 30 -8.19 -4.59 0.84
C CYS A 30 -7.78 -3.28 1.50
N ARG A 31 -8.71 -2.64 2.19
CA ARG A 31 -8.45 -1.48 3.05
C ARG A 31 -8.49 -1.91 4.51
N TYR A 32 -7.41 -1.64 5.22
CA TYR A 32 -7.26 -1.84 6.66
C TYR A 32 -7.22 -0.49 7.38
N ASN A 33 -7.65 -0.48 8.63
CA ASN A 33 -7.42 0.64 9.53
C ASN A 33 -6.21 0.32 10.41
N VAL A 34 -5.16 1.14 10.30
CA VAL A 34 -3.90 0.95 11.04
C VAL A 34 -4.13 1.21 12.53
N PRO A 35 -3.72 0.30 13.43
CA PRO A 35 -3.74 0.55 14.87
C PRO A 35 -3.01 1.84 15.23
N LEU A 36 -3.52 2.56 16.23
CA LEU A 36 -3.01 3.88 16.56
C LEU A 36 -1.55 3.86 17.06
N ASP A 37 -1.16 2.83 17.78
CA ASP A 37 0.20 2.60 18.25
C ASP A 37 1.18 2.41 17.09
N ILE A 38 0.84 1.56 16.10
CA ILE A 38 1.64 1.38 14.88
C ILE A 38 1.76 2.69 14.10
N PHE A 39 0.63 3.39 13.91
CA PHE A 39 0.58 4.67 13.19
C PHE A 39 1.47 5.73 13.84
N ASN A 40 1.38 5.88 15.16
CA ASN A 40 2.17 6.86 15.90
C ASN A 40 3.67 6.55 15.84
N VAL A 41 4.05 5.27 15.94
CA VAL A 41 5.46 4.88 15.83
C VAL A 41 6.02 5.18 14.45
N LEU A 42 5.29 4.87 13.37
CA LEU A 42 5.74 5.15 12.00
C LEU A 42 5.93 6.66 11.75
N ASN A 43 4.98 7.49 12.18
CA ASN A 43 5.12 8.93 12.10
C ASN A 43 6.27 9.44 12.99
N GLY A 44 6.39 8.94 14.22
CA GLY A 44 7.44 9.35 15.15
C GLY A 44 8.85 9.04 14.62
N ILE A 45 9.07 7.85 14.07
CA ILE A 45 10.36 7.49 13.44
C ILE A 45 10.71 8.45 12.30
N TYR A 46 9.74 8.78 11.44
CA TYR A 46 9.98 9.70 10.34
C TYR A 46 10.28 11.12 10.84
N GLU A 47 9.46 11.66 11.73
CA GLU A 47 9.59 13.03 12.23
C GLU A 47 10.88 13.26 13.03
N THR A 48 11.34 12.26 13.77
CA THR A 48 12.56 12.38 14.58
C THR A 48 13.85 12.07 13.82
N ASN A 49 13.80 11.25 12.77
CA ASN A 49 14.99 10.70 12.13
C ASN A 49 15.06 10.87 10.61
N PHE A 50 14.15 11.61 9.97
CA PHE A 50 14.07 11.64 8.50
C PHE A 50 15.40 12.01 7.81
N ILE A 51 16.24 12.84 8.44
CA ILE A 51 17.54 13.27 7.90
C ILE A 51 18.53 12.08 7.81
N ASN A 52 18.41 11.12 8.72
CA ASN A 52 19.30 9.96 8.82
C ASN A 52 18.77 8.71 8.10
N LEU A 53 17.52 8.77 7.59
CA LEU A 53 16.95 7.66 6.85
C LEU A 53 17.57 7.57 5.45
N PRO A 54 17.88 6.36 4.94
CA PRO A 54 18.39 6.19 3.60
C PRO A 54 17.44 6.76 2.55
N ASP A 55 18.00 7.45 1.57
CA ASP A 55 17.27 7.98 0.43
C ASP A 55 16.84 6.86 -0.52
N ALA A 56 15.55 6.75 -0.79
CA ALA A 56 14.97 5.79 -1.73
C ALA A 56 14.63 6.42 -3.09
N HIS A 57 14.67 7.74 -3.22
CA HIS A 57 14.20 8.52 -4.37
C HIS A 57 14.70 8.00 -5.73
N LYS A 58 15.99 7.66 -5.85
CA LYS A 58 16.58 7.22 -7.13
C LYS A 58 16.08 5.85 -7.63
N GLN A 59 15.29 5.15 -6.84
CA GLN A 59 14.80 3.80 -7.12
C GLN A 59 13.31 3.75 -7.41
N LEU A 60 12.63 4.87 -7.21
CA LEU A 60 11.18 4.97 -7.30
C LEU A 60 10.76 5.77 -8.54
N ALA A 61 9.55 5.51 -9.03
CA ALA A 61 9.06 6.08 -10.27
C ALA A 61 8.52 7.52 -10.12
N GLY A 62 8.35 7.97 -8.86
CA GLY A 62 7.70 9.24 -8.54
C GLY A 62 8.54 10.47 -8.87
N LYS A 63 7.87 11.58 -9.20
CA LYS A 63 8.46 12.91 -9.13
C LYS A 63 8.22 13.46 -7.72
N ILE A 64 8.92 12.91 -6.73
CA ILE A 64 8.79 13.19 -5.31
C ILE A 64 10.19 13.43 -4.76
N ALA A 65 10.42 14.60 -4.16
CA ALA A 65 11.75 14.99 -3.70
C ALA A 65 12.20 14.27 -2.41
N LYS A 66 11.25 13.81 -1.61
CA LYS A 66 11.55 13.14 -0.34
C LYS A 66 10.92 11.75 -0.28
N GLU A 67 11.75 10.76 -0.47
CA GLU A 67 11.41 9.34 -0.37
C GLU A 67 12.46 8.64 0.49
N ASN A 68 12.09 8.28 1.71
CA ASN A 68 13.00 7.76 2.72
C ASN A 68 12.68 6.31 3.06
N SER A 69 13.68 5.43 3.01
CA SER A 69 13.52 4.02 3.33
C SER A 69 13.56 3.77 4.84
N LEU A 70 12.58 3.01 5.33
CA LEU A 70 12.53 2.52 6.71
C LEU A 70 13.05 1.09 6.84
N PHE A 71 12.87 0.30 5.79
CA PHE A 71 13.30 -1.09 5.73
C PHE A 71 13.65 -1.47 4.29
N PHE A 72 14.76 -2.21 4.14
CA PHE A 72 15.11 -2.86 2.90
C PHE A 72 15.69 -4.24 3.19
N GLY A 73 15.03 -5.28 2.67
CA GLY A 73 15.35 -6.68 2.93
C GLY A 73 16.55 -7.24 2.18
N GLY A 74 17.19 -6.42 1.33
CA GLY A 74 18.37 -6.85 0.59
C GLY A 74 18.04 -7.61 -0.69
N ALA A 75 17.01 -7.18 -1.42
CA ALA A 75 16.83 -7.62 -2.81
C ALA A 75 18.06 -7.24 -3.67
N ALA A 76 18.19 -7.83 -4.84
CA ALA A 76 19.34 -7.66 -5.74
C ALA A 76 19.51 -6.25 -6.31
N ASN A 77 19.32 -5.22 -5.51
CA ASN A 77 19.59 -3.84 -5.88
C ASN A 77 20.97 -3.42 -5.35
N PRO A 78 21.98 -3.28 -6.20
CA PRO A 78 23.34 -2.93 -5.77
C PRO A 78 23.45 -1.49 -5.20
N ARG A 79 22.39 -0.69 -5.31
CA ARG A 79 22.37 0.71 -4.88
C ARG A 79 21.85 0.93 -3.47
N MET A 80 21.31 -0.11 -2.82
CA MET A 80 20.75 -0.01 -1.47
C MET A 80 21.22 -1.17 -0.59
N HIS A 81 21.80 -0.85 0.55
CA HIS A 81 22.21 -1.85 1.54
C HIS A 81 21.04 -2.26 2.41
N LYS A 82 21.04 -3.55 2.79
CA LYS A 82 20.06 -4.08 3.75
C LYS A 82 20.07 -3.26 5.04
N HIS A 83 18.90 -2.81 5.47
CA HIS A 83 18.73 -2.06 6.72
C HIS A 83 17.33 -2.21 7.29
N ASN A 84 17.19 -1.89 8.56
CA ASN A 84 15.93 -1.87 9.28
C ASN A 84 15.95 -0.80 10.38
N THR A 85 15.03 0.12 10.33
CA THR A 85 14.81 1.15 11.37
C THR A 85 13.55 0.90 12.18
N LEU A 86 12.79 -0.15 11.84
CA LEU A 86 11.49 -0.44 12.46
C LEU A 86 11.64 -1.40 13.65
N PRO A 87 10.90 -1.18 14.73
CA PRO A 87 10.78 -2.15 15.81
C PRO A 87 10.22 -3.50 15.32
N PRO A 88 10.62 -4.63 15.91
CA PRO A 88 10.16 -5.95 15.48
C PRO A 88 8.64 -6.11 15.47
N TYR A 89 7.91 -5.57 16.44
CA TYR A 89 6.46 -5.68 16.49
C TYR A 89 5.75 -4.94 15.35
N VAL A 90 6.34 -3.85 14.82
CA VAL A 90 5.84 -3.13 13.64
C VAL A 90 6.01 -4.01 12.39
N LEU A 91 7.17 -4.64 12.21
CA LEU A 91 7.39 -5.58 11.10
C LEU A 91 6.45 -6.78 11.19
N ASN A 92 6.25 -7.35 12.38
CA ASN A 92 5.31 -8.45 12.61
C ASN A 92 3.86 -8.04 12.27
N TRP A 93 3.49 -6.80 12.55
CA TRP A 93 2.18 -6.29 12.18
C TRP A 93 2.01 -6.24 10.65
N PHE A 94 3.00 -5.70 9.91
CA PHE A 94 2.97 -5.71 8.45
C PHE A 94 2.85 -7.13 7.91
N GLU A 95 3.68 -8.05 8.38
CA GLU A 95 3.64 -9.46 7.95
C GLU A 95 2.25 -10.07 8.21
N SER A 96 1.66 -9.81 9.37
CA SER A 96 0.34 -10.32 9.75
C SER A 96 -0.77 -9.79 8.83
N VAL A 97 -0.71 -8.52 8.46
CA VAL A 97 -1.73 -7.91 7.57
C VAL A 97 -1.60 -8.41 6.13
N PHE A 98 -0.38 -8.57 5.62
CA PHE A 98 -0.14 -9.16 4.30
C PHE A 98 -0.56 -10.64 4.26
N LYS A 99 -0.27 -11.39 5.33
CA LYS A 99 -0.77 -12.76 5.50
C LYS A 99 -2.29 -12.79 5.48
N HIS A 100 -2.95 -11.91 6.24
CA HIS A 100 -4.41 -11.81 6.24
C HIS A 100 -4.98 -11.58 4.84
N TYR A 101 -4.36 -10.72 4.02
CA TYR A 101 -4.76 -10.49 2.63
C TYR A 101 -4.73 -11.79 1.82
N LEU A 102 -3.66 -12.58 1.91
CA LEU A 102 -3.52 -13.84 1.17
C LEU A 102 -4.51 -14.89 1.66
N ASP A 103 -4.64 -15.06 2.98
CA ASP A 103 -5.55 -16.01 3.58
C ASP A 103 -7.01 -15.69 3.23
N PHE A 104 -7.39 -14.40 3.24
CA PHE A 104 -8.71 -13.94 2.82
C PHE A 104 -8.99 -14.28 1.34
N ASN A 105 -8.00 -14.11 0.47
CA ASN A 105 -8.10 -14.44 -0.97
C ASN A 105 -7.89 -15.94 -1.25
N LYS A 106 -7.71 -16.79 -0.23
CA LYS A 106 -7.50 -18.24 -0.34
C LYS A 106 -6.27 -18.61 -1.18
N ILE A 107 -5.24 -17.79 -1.12
CA ILE A 107 -3.97 -18.05 -1.81
C ILE A 107 -3.10 -18.89 -0.88
N HIS A 108 -2.92 -20.17 -1.21
CA HIS A 108 -2.14 -21.14 -0.45
C HIS A 108 -1.54 -22.20 -1.40
N PRO A 109 -0.40 -22.82 -1.08
CA PRO A 109 0.57 -22.42 -0.06
C PRO A 109 1.42 -21.23 -0.51
N TYR A 110 1.96 -20.47 0.43
CA TYR A 110 2.84 -19.34 0.14
C TYR A 110 3.96 -19.21 1.19
N LYS A 111 5.03 -18.49 0.81
CA LYS A 111 6.04 -17.95 1.72
C LYS A 111 6.09 -16.43 1.52
N LEU A 112 6.24 -15.71 2.62
CA LEU A 112 6.34 -14.25 2.63
C LEU A 112 7.77 -13.82 2.92
N ARG A 113 8.19 -12.74 2.24
CA ARG A 113 9.41 -12.05 2.54
C ARG A 113 9.22 -10.54 2.40
N MET A 114 9.35 -9.80 3.51
CA MET A 114 9.35 -8.34 3.46
C MET A 114 10.50 -7.87 2.56
N ASN A 115 10.16 -7.10 1.54
CA ASN A 115 11.11 -6.56 0.57
C ASN A 115 11.55 -5.16 0.96
N SER A 116 10.62 -4.22 1.07
CA SER A 116 10.92 -2.82 1.35
C SER A 116 9.75 -2.09 2.00
N ILE A 117 10.08 -1.08 2.82
CA ILE A 117 9.12 -0.13 3.41
C ILE A 117 9.75 1.25 3.31
N TRP A 118 9.02 2.22 2.74
CA TRP A 118 9.50 3.60 2.59
C TRP A 118 8.38 4.62 2.75
N ILE A 119 8.76 5.85 3.06
CA ILE A 119 7.85 6.98 3.19
C ILE A 119 8.06 7.94 2.04
N ASN A 120 6.95 8.37 1.43
CA ASN A 120 6.86 9.41 0.43
C ASN A 120 6.28 10.66 1.05
N GLU A 121 6.99 11.78 0.94
CA GLU A 121 6.49 13.09 1.35
C GLU A 121 6.33 13.98 0.13
N MET A 122 5.08 14.18 -0.31
CA MET A 122 4.72 14.92 -1.52
C MET A 122 4.37 16.36 -1.20
N LYS A 123 4.99 17.29 -1.92
CA LYS A 123 4.65 18.71 -1.98
C LYS A 123 3.78 19.03 -3.19
N ALA A 124 3.33 20.29 -3.29
CA ALA A 124 2.55 20.73 -4.44
C ALA A 124 3.29 20.48 -5.76
N GLY A 125 2.57 19.98 -6.75
CA GLY A 125 3.08 19.64 -8.07
C GLY A 125 3.88 18.34 -8.15
N GLU A 126 4.16 17.68 -7.03
CA GLU A 126 4.77 16.35 -7.01
C GLU A 126 3.69 15.28 -7.22
N TYR A 127 4.07 14.16 -7.84
CA TYR A 127 3.14 13.10 -8.19
C TYR A 127 3.84 11.75 -8.32
N ASN A 128 3.08 10.68 -8.28
CA ASN A 128 3.56 9.35 -8.62
C ASN A 128 2.83 8.91 -9.92
N PRO A 129 3.55 8.73 -11.05
CA PRO A 129 2.93 8.33 -12.32
C PRO A 129 2.33 6.93 -12.23
N ILE A 130 1.58 6.52 -13.24
CA ILE A 130 1.08 5.15 -13.33
C ILE A 130 2.27 4.19 -13.36
N HIS A 131 2.32 3.28 -12.40
CA HIS A 131 3.39 2.29 -12.27
C HIS A 131 2.86 0.99 -11.65
N ILE A 132 3.74 -0.01 -11.63
CA ILE A 132 3.57 -1.29 -10.94
C ILE A 132 4.75 -1.49 -9.99
N HIS A 133 4.68 -2.50 -9.14
CA HIS A 133 5.79 -2.89 -8.27
C HIS A 133 6.40 -4.23 -8.67
N GLN A 134 7.60 -4.44 -8.19
CA GLN A 134 8.28 -5.72 -8.13
C GLN A 134 9.21 -5.71 -6.92
N GLY A 135 9.46 -6.88 -6.36
CA GLY A 135 10.45 -7.07 -5.31
C GLY A 135 11.69 -7.78 -5.86
N THR A 136 12.21 -8.71 -5.10
CA THR A 136 13.23 -9.66 -5.58
C THR A 136 12.64 -10.61 -6.63
N ILE A 137 11.35 -10.87 -6.54
CA ILE A 137 10.56 -11.64 -7.48
C ILE A 137 9.39 -10.81 -8.00
N TYR A 138 8.76 -11.24 -9.09
CA TYR A 138 7.66 -10.51 -9.73
C TYR A 138 6.30 -10.72 -9.06
N THR A 139 6.18 -11.74 -8.19
CA THR A 139 4.95 -12.03 -7.45
C THR A 139 5.01 -11.46 -6.06
N GLY A 140 4.01 -10.70 -5.69
CA GLY A 140 3.96 -10.07 -4.37
C GLY A 140 2.80 -9.12 -4.19
N LEU A 141 2.83 -8.46 -3.04
CA LEU A 141 1.85 -7.47 -2.63
C LEU A 141 2.52 -6.13 -2.39
N SER A 142 1.91 -5.09 -2.91
CA SER A 142 2.23 -3.70 -2.62
C SER A 142 1.16 -3.06 -1.76
N SER A 143 1.49 -1.91 -1.19
CA SER A 143 0.56 -1.23 -0.30
C SER A 143 0.81 0.27 -0.24
N VAL A 144 -0.23 1.01 0.17
CA VAL A 144 -0.15 2.44 0.46
C VAL A 144 -0.88 2.73 1.77
N MET A 145 -0.17 3.29 2.75
CA MET A 145 -0.70 3.77 4.02
C MET A 145 -0.75 5.29 4.04
N MET A 146 -1.86 5.86 4.49
CA MET A 146 -2.01 7.30 4.65
C MET A 146 -1.50 7.74 6.02
N LEU A 147 -0.35 8.44 6.05
CA LEU A 147 0.27 8.94 7.29
C LEU A 147 -0.09 10.39 7.59
N LYS A 148 -0.23 11.23 6.57
CA LYS A 148 -0.63 12.63 6.71
C LYS A 148 -1.40 13.05 5.47
N LEU A 149 -2.62 13.52 5.68
CA LEU A 149 -3.47 14.04 4.61
C LEU A 149 -3.85 15.49 4.92
N PRO A 150 -3.43 16.45 4.09
CA PRO A 150 -3.87 17.82 4.22
C PRO A 150 -5.40 17.92 4.08
N LYS A 151 -6.04 18.72 4.92
CA LYS A 151 -7.48 19.00 4.77
C LYS A 151 -7.78 19.82 3.52
N ASP A 152 -6.83 20.65 3.11
CA ASP A 152 -6.88 21.47 1.92
C ASP A 152 -5.73 21.07 0.99
N MET A 153 -6.09 20.54 -0.17
CA MET A 153 -5.16 20.15 -1.24
C MET A 153 -4.93 21.28 -2.26
N GLY A 154 -5.55 22.45 -2.04
CA GLY A 154 -5.51 23.61 -2.94
C GLY A 154 -6.57 23.57 -4.04
N PRO A 155 -6.63 24.64 -4.86
CA PRO A 155 -7.57 24.70 -5.99
C PRO A 155 -7.45 23.47 -6.89
N GLU A 156 -8.59 22.90 -7.27
CA GLU A 156 -8.62 21.71 -8.12
C GLU A 156 -8.09 22.03 -9.52
N TYR A 157 -7.11 21.24 -10.00
CA TYR A 157 -6.50 21.45 -11.32
C TYR A 157 -7.30 20.82 -12.47
N ALA A 158 -8.19 19.89 -12.16
CA ALA A 158 -9.05 19.26 -13.16
C ALA A 158 -10.44 19.93 -13.16
N ARG A 159 -11.42 19.27 -12.58
CA ARG A 159 -12.80 19.74 -12.49
C ARG A 159 -13.23 19.73 -11.04
N GLU A 160 -13.91 20.79 -10.58
CA GLU A 160 -14.36 20.91 -9.18
C GLU A 160 -15.32 19.79 -8.77
N ASP A 161 -16.14 19.30 -9.69
CA ASP A 161 -17.08 18.20 -9.49
C ASP A 161 -16.41 16.80 -9.49
N VAL A 162 -15.14 16.72 -9.91
CA VAL A 162 -14.33 15.49 -9.92
C VAL A 162 -12.97 15.78 -9.30
N PRO A 163 -12.89 15.94 -7.96
CA PRO A 163 -11.64 16.31 -7.29
C PRO A 163 -10.59 15.23 -7.45
N MET A 164 -9.40 15.62 -7.92
CA MET A 164 -8.26 14.73 -8.18
C MET A 164 -7.02 15.09 -7.37
N ASN A 165 -6.96 16.29 -6.78
CA ASN A 165 -5.79 16.74 -6.02
C ASN A 165 -5.35 15.73 -4.95
N GLY A 166 -4.11 15.26 -5.04
CA GLY A 166 -3.50 14.32 -4.09
C GLY A 166 -4.14 12.91 -4.05
N LYS A 167 -5.03 12.58 -4.99
CA LYS A 167 -5.81 11.34 -4.99
C LYS A 167 -4.94 10.14 -5.36
N LEU A 168 -5.08 9.06 -4.59
CA LEU A 168 -4.64 7.73 -5.01
C LEU A 168 -5.66 7.15 -5.99
N GLN A 169 -5.20 6.62 -7.12
CA GLN A 169 -6.03 5.84 -8.04
C GLN A 169 -5.39 4.48 -8.29
N ILE A 170 -6.16 3.42 -8.12
CA ILE A 170 -5.76 2.03 -8.36
C ILE A 170 -6.56 1.52 -9.53
N LEU A 171 -5.88 1.00 -10.57
CA LEU A 171 -6.46 0.57 -11.82
C LEU A 171 -6.53 -0.96 -11.86
N GLY A 172 -7.75 -1.48 -11.98
CA GLY A 172 -8.00 -2.91 -12.19
C GLY A 172 -7.76 -3.32 -13.64
N ALA A 173 -7.55 -4.60 -13.87
CA ALA A 173 -7.33 -5.17 -15.20
C ALA A 173 -8.62 -5.37 -16.01
N ALA A 174 -9.79 -5.32 -15.36
CA ALA A 174 -11.07 -5.53 -16.04
C ALA A 174 -11.46 -4.32 -16.90
N GLY A 175 -11.91 -4.58 -18.12
CA GLY A 175 -12.46 -3.57 -19.05
C GLY A 175 -13.91 -3.86 -19.42
N GLY A 176 -14.68 -2.84 -19.76
CA GLY A 176 -16.07 -2.94 -20.19
C GLY A 176 -16.95 -1.81 -19.70
N GLN A 177 -18.09 -1.58 -20.36
CA GLN A 177 -18.99 -0.43 -20.06
C GLN A 177 -19.59 -0.47 -18.65
N PHE A 178 -19.82 -1.64 -18.10
CA PHE A 178 -20.49 -1.83 -16.82
C PHE A 178 -19.59 -2.44 -15.75
N VAL A 179 -18.27 -2.43 -15.97
CA VAL A 179 -17.27 -2.97 -15.07
C VAL A 179 -16.57 -1.83 -14.33
N LYS A 180 -16.44 -1.96 -13.02
CA LYS A 180 -15.61 -1.04 -12.25
C LYS A 180 -14.15 -1.38 -12.51
N SER A 181 -13.48 -0.57 -13.31
CA SER A 181 -12.09 -0.76 -13.75
C SER A 181 -11.06 0.03 -12.93
N ASP A 182 -11.52 0.88 -12.02
CA ASP A 182 -10.66 1.71 -11.17
C ASP A 182 -11.24 1.91 -9.78
N TYR A 183 -10.37 2.28 -8.85
CA TYR A 183 -10.72 2.62 -7.50
C TYR A 183 -9.92 3.84 -7.02
N GLY A 184 -10.62 4.95 -6.83
CA GLY A 184 -10.07 6.16 -6.22
C GLY A 184 -10.70 6.38 -4.84
N PRO A 185 -10.06 5.95 -3.74
CA PRO A 185 -10.62 6.10 -2.42
C PRO A 185 -10.74 7.56 -1.98
N ILE A 186 -11.80 7.87 -1.23
CA ILE A 186 -11.78 8.99 -0.31
C ILE A 186 -11.02 8.50 0.92
N ALA A 187 -9.73 8.81 0.95
CA ALA A 187 -8.82 8.26 1.96
C ALA A 187 -8.82 9.09 3.25
N ASN A 188 -8.61 8.42 4.36
CA ASN A 188 -8.36 9.04 5.66
C ASN A 188 -6.97 8.66 6.16
N GLU A 189 -6.41 9.46 7.07
CA GLU A 189 -5.23 9.03 7.81
C GLU A 189 -5.50 7.69 8.50
N ARG A 190 -4.49 6.82 8.56
CA ARG A 190 -4.56 5.43 9.01
C ARG A 190 -5.22 4.45 8.03
N ASP A 191 -5.75 4.88 6.88
CA ASP A 191 -6.13 3.93 5.83
C ASP A 191 -4.89 3.27 5.25
N PHE A 192 -4.91 1.95 5.14
CA PHE A 192 -3.86 1.12 4.57
C PHE A 192 -4.44 0.22 3.49
N TYR A 193 -4.06 0.45 2.25
CA TYR A 193 -4.52 -0.28 1.08
C TYR A 193 -3.48 -1.31 0.67
N ILE A 194 -3.89 -2.57 0.50
CA ILE A 194 -3.04 -3.67 0.01
C ILE A 194 -3.63 -4.20 -1.29
N PHE A 195 -2.76 -4.44 -2.28
CA PHE A 195 -3.07 -4.94 -3.60
C PHE A 195 -1.85 -5.68 -4.18
N THR A 196 -2.03 -6.38 -5.29
CA THR A 196 -0.97 -7.16 -5.93
C THR A 196 0.03 -6.28 -6.69
N TYR A 197 1.27 -6.75 -6.90
CA TYR A 197 2.36 -5.99 -7.54
C TYR A 197 2.00 -5.48 -8.94
N GLU A 198 1.27 -6.28 -9.72
CA GLU A 198 0.89 -5.94 -11.09
C GLU A 198 -0.24 -4.92 -11.18
N MET A 199 -0.92 -4.59 -10.07
CA MET A 199 -1.95 -3.56 -10.10
C MET A 199 -1.35 -2.19 -10.34
N ARG A 200 -1.72 -1.61 -11.48
CA ARG A 200 -1.34 -0.25 -11.83
C ARG A 200 -1.97 0.74 -10.88
N HIS A 201 -1.20 1.72 -10.46
CA HIS A 201 -1.72 2.79 -9.61
C HIS A 201 -0.90 4.06 -9.78
N CYS A 202 -1.49 5.18 -9.39
CA CYS A 202 -0.85 6.49 -9.43
C CYS A 202 -1.31 7.36 -8.26
N VAL A 203 -0.58 8.43 -8.03
CA VAL A 203 -1.00 9.50 -7.11
C VAL A 203 -0.92 10.82 -7.87
N TYR A 204 -2.05 11.50 -7.94
CA TYR A 204 -2.17 12.81 -8.58
C TYR A 204 -1.49 13.89 -7.75
N PRO A 205 -0.94 14.93 -8.38
CA PRO A 205 -0.40 16.07 -7.65
C PRO A 205 -1.50 16.81 -6.89
N HIS A 206 -1.10 17.62 -5.93
CA HIS A 206 -1.95 18.65 -5.33
C HIS A 206 -1.37 20.04 -5.59
N THR A 207 -2.15 21.08 -5.40
CA THR A 207 -1.79 22.46 -5.78
C THR A 207 -1.52 23.38 -4.60
N ASN A 208 -1.78 22.96 -3.35
CA ASN A 208 -1.51 23.77 -2.17
C ASN A 208 -0.02 23.79 -1.83
N PRO A 209 0.70 24.93 -1.99
CA PRO A 209 2.14 25.02 -1.72
C PRO A 209 2.51 24.86 -0.24
N ASN A 210 1.55 25.08 0.67
CA ASN A 210 1.75 24.98 2.11
C ASN A 210 1.39 23.59 2.66
N ALA A 211 0.89 22.70 1.83
CA ALA A 211 0.47 21.38 2.22
C ALA A 211 1.55 20.33 1.93
N VAL A 212 1.60 19.32 2.79
CA VAL A 212 2.45 18.13 2.62
C VAL A 212 1.58 16.91 2.81
N ARG A 213 1.55 16.05 1.79
CA ARG A 213 0.92 14.73 1.83
C ARG A 213 1.99 13.68 2.12
N ARG A 214 1.80 12.88 3.17
CA ARG A 214 2.74 11.80 3.52
C ARG A 214 2.05 10.45 3.45
N THR A 215 2.71 9.51 2.78
CA THR A 215 2.29 8.11 2.72
C THR A 215 3.47 7.20 3.01
N LEU A 216 3.15 5.98 3.45
CA LEU A 216 4.10 4.89 3.53
C LEU A 216 3.68 3.83 2.50
N ALA A 217 4.65 3.30 1.78
CA ALA A 217 4.48 2.12 0.94
C ALA A 217 5.29 0.95 1.51
N ALA A 218 4.76 -0.26 1.36
CA ALA A 218 5.44 -1.49 1.73
C ALA A 218 5.24 -2.55 0.66
N ASN A 219 6.31 -3.26 0.35
CA ASN A 219 6.34 -4.34 -0.62
C ASN A 219 6.70 -5.66 0.06
N MET A 220 5.91 -6.70 -0.22
CA MET A 220 6.06 -8.05 0.29
C MET A 220 6.17 -9.03 -0.87
N ASP A 221 7.30 -9.70 -1.01
CA ASP A 221 7.46 -10.80 -1.96
C ASP A 221 6.64 -12.02 -1.51
N VAL A 222 5.94 -12.64 -2.44
CA VAL A 222 5.09 -13.82 -2.20
C VAL A 222 5.56 -14.96 -3.10
N GLU A 223 6.23 -15.94 -2.53
CA GLU A 223 6.50 -17.19 -3.21
C GLU A 223 5.24 -18.05 -3.16
N TYR A 224 4.56 -18.16 -4.28
CA TYR A 224 3.33 -18.94 -4.43
C TYR A 224 3.54 -20.07 -5.41
N ASN A 225 3.27 -21.30 -4.97
CA ASN A 225 3.34 -22.48 -5.83
C ASN A 225 1.96 -23.17 -5.92
N PRO A 226 1.16 -22.92 -6.95
CA PRO A 226 -0.18 -23.48 -7.08
C PRO A 226 -0.20 -24.98 -7.39
N VAL A 227 0.94 -25.61 -7.72
CA VAL A 227 1.00 -27.00 -8.21
C VAL A 227 0.71 -28.03 -7.11
N GLY A 228 0.73 -27.64 -5.83
CA GLY A 228 0.45 -28.55 -4.71
C GLY A 228 -1.01 -28.70 -4.28
N THR A 229 -1.96 -27.95 -4.85
CA THR A 229 -3.34 -27.87 -4.34
C THR A 229 -4.43 -28.44 -5.25
N ARG A 230 -4.07 -29.05 -6.39
CA ARG A 230 -5.01 -29.90 -7.14
C ARG A 230 -5.03 -31.31 -6.55
N THR A 231 -5.42 -31.47 -5.31
CA THR A 231 -6.06 -32.70 -4.88
C THR A 231 -7.48 -32.63 -5.42
N ALA A 232 -7.74 -33.49 -6.40
CA ALA A 232 -9.09 -33.75 -6.87
C ALA A 232 -10.01 -34.01 -5.68
N GLY A 233 -11.02 -33.17 -5.51
CA GLY A 233 -12.22 -33.44 -4.75
C GLY A 233 -13.32 -33.74 -5.75
#